data_945cd27168eaf031bbf05733346c5e9e
#
_entry.id   945cd27168eaf031bbf05733346c5e9e
#
_cell.length_a   1.000
_cell.length_b   1.000
_cell.length_c   1.000
_cell.angle_alpha   90.00
_cell.angle_beta   90.00
_cell.angle_gamma   90.00
#
_symmetry.space_group_name_H-M   'P 1'
#
loop_
_entity.id
_entity.type
_entity.pdbx_description
1 polymer ?
#
loop_
_entity_poly.entity_id
_entity_poly.type
_entity_poly.pdbx_seq_one_letter_code
_entity_poly.pdbx_strand_id
1 'polypeptide(L)'
;MILCRKTVIFAKITQLFTLNKEEKERTVNEEEIVLTPMMKQFLDLKAQHPDAVMLFRCGDFYETYSTDAIVASEILGITLTKRANGKGKTIEMAGFPHHALDTYLPKLVRAGKRVAICDQLEDPKMTKKLVKRGITELVTPGVSINDNVLNYKENNFLAAVHFGKASCGVAFLDISTGEFLTAEGPFDYVDKLLNNFAPKEILFERGKRLMFEGNFGSKFFTFELDDWVFTETTAREKLLKHFETKNLKGFGVEHLKNGIIASGAILQYLTMTQHTQIGHITSLARIEEDKYVRLDKFTVRSLELIGNMNDGGSSLLNVIDRTISPMGARLLKRWMVFPLKDKKPIDERLNVVEYFFRQPDFKELIEEQLHLIGDLERIISKVAVGRVSPREVVQLKVALQAIEPIKLACIQADNASLNWIGEQLNLCVTIRDRIAKEIKNDPPLAVNKGGVIQDGVNADLDELRQISYSGKD
;
A
#
# COMPACT_ATOMS: atom_id res chain seq x y z
N MET A 1 1.99 -35.29 -60.41
CA MET A 1 1.49 -35.36 -59.01
C MET A 1 1.75 -34.12 -58.16
N ILE A 2 2.50 -33.13 -58.61
CA ILE A 2 2.83 -31.88 -57.86
C ILE A 2 1.86 -30.73 -58.18
N LEU A 3 1.26 -30.71 -59.38
CA LEU A 3 0.26 -29.68 -59.74
C LEU A 3 -1.07 -29.79 -59.00
N CYS A 4 -1.51 -31.00 -58.65
CA CYS A 4 -2.80 -31.19 -57.97
C CYS A 4 -2.82 -30.75 -56.50
N ARG A 5 -1.67 -30.69 -55.81
CA ARG A 5 -1.56 -30.22 -54.41
C ARG A 5 -1.59 -28.68 -54.28
N LYS A 6 -1.10 -27.94 -55.29
CA LYS A 6 -1.12 -26.49 -55.26
C LYS A 6 -2.54 -25.91 -55.46
N THR A 7 -3.36 -26.56 -56.27
CA THR A 7 -4.74 -26.12 -56.54
C THR A 7 -5.65 -26.32 -55.31
N VAL A 8 -5.45 -27.39 -54.55
CA VAL A 8 -6.21 -27.67 -53.33
C VAL A 8 -5.84 -26.70 -52.18
N ILE A 9 -4.57 -26.28 -52.10
CA ILE A 9 -4.11 -25.30 -51.09
C ILE A 9 -4.65 -23.89 -51.43
N PHE A 10 -4.65 -23.52 -52.72
CA PHE A 10 -5.21 -22.24 -53.15
C PHE A 10 -6.74 -22.15 -52.92
N ALA A 11 -7.48 -23.24 -53.18
CA ALA A 11 -8.92 -23.31 -52.91
C ALA A 11 -9.22 -23.22 -51.42
N LYS A 12 -8.43 -23.83 -50.51
CA LYS A 12 -8.58 -23.73 -49.06
C LYS A 12 -8.23 -22.33 -48.53
N ILE A 13 -7.21 -21.68 -49.10
CA ILE A 13 -6.85 -20.30 -48.73
C ILE A 13 -7.94 -19.31 -49.18
N THR A 14 -8.50 -19.47 -50.39
CA THR A 14 -9.61 -18.64 -50.88
C THR A 14 -10.86 -18.86 -50.03
N GLN A 15 -11.16 -20.09 -49.58
CA GLN A 15 -12.28 -20.40 -48.70
C GLN A 15 -12.11 -19.83 -47.29
N LEU A 16 -10.87 -19.76 -46.76
CA LEU A 16 -10.52 -19.08 -45.50
C LEU A 16 -10.66 -17.55 -45.60
N PHE A 17 -10.33 -16.98 -46.75
CA PHE A 17 -10.49 -15.52 -46.99
C PHE A 17 -11.97 -15.12 -47.18
N THR A 18 -12.81 -15.99 -47.77
CA THR A 18 -14.25 -15.75 -47.87
C THR A 18 -14.96 -15.92 -46.52
N LEU A 19 -14.59 -16.94 -45.73
CA LEU A 19 -15.09 -17.10 -44.35
C LEU A 19 -14.72 -15.93 -43.46
N ASN A 20 -13.49 -15.43 -43.52
CA ASN A 20 -13.07 -14.22 -42.79
C ASN A 20 -13.77 -12.94 -43.28
N LYS A 21 -14.23 -12.87 -44.53
CA LYS A 21 -14.98 -11.74 -45.05
C LYS A 21 -16.45 -11.80 -44.61
N GLU A 22 -17.05 -12.98 -44.58
CA GLU A 22 -18.39 -13.22 -44.07
C GLU A 22 -18.50 -13.05 -42.54
N GLU A 23 -17.46 -13.42 -41.79
CA GLU A 23 -17.37 -13.09 -40.35
C GLU A 23 -17.19 -11.57 -40.11
N LYS A 24 -16.43 -10.86 -40.95
CA LYS A 24 -16.33 -9.40 -40.87
C LYS A 24 -17.60 -8.68 -41.30
N GLU A 25 -18.36 -9.23 -42.23
CA GLU A 25 -19.67 -8.65 -42.64
C GLU A 25 -20.81 -9.00 -41.65
N ARG A 26 -20.68 -10.07 -40.86
CA ARG A 26 -21.59 -10.35 -39.73
C ARG A 26 -21.36 -9.47 -38.49
N THR A 27 -20.20 -8.84 -38.38
CA THR A 27 -19.89 -7.88 -37.30
C THR A 27 -20.30 -6.43 -37.58
N VAL A 28 -20.97 -6.15 -38.71
CA VAL A 28 -21.44 -4.81 -39.10
C VAL A 28 -22.98 -4.69 -39.00
N ASN A 29 -23.56 -5.29 -37.95
CA ASN A 29 -24.85 -4.87 -37.43
C ASN A 29 -24.77 -4.75 -35.90
N GLU A 30 -23.74 -4.05 -35.40
CA GLU A 30 -23.84 -3.39 -34.11
C GLU A 30 -24.88 -2.27 -34.26
N GLU A 31 -26.12 -2.59 -33.94
CA GLU A 31 -27.12 -1.57 -33.57
C GLU A 31 -26.40 -0.66 -32.58
N GLU A 32 -26.30 0.64 -32.89
CA GLU A 32 -25.78 1.64 -31.98
C GLU A 32 -26.43 1.42 -30.61
N ILE A 33 -25.69 0.81 -29.68
CA ILE A 33 -26.16 0.59 -28.32
C ILE A 33 -26.26 1.98 -27.72
N VAL A 34 -27.45 2.55 -27.68
CA VAL A 34 -27.72 3.84 -27.03
C VAL A 34 -27.53 3.61 -25.52
N LEU A 35 -26.30 3.77 -25.09
CA LEU A 35 -25.94 3.71 -23.66
C LEU A 35 -26.54 4.90 -22.92
N THR A 36 -26.98 4.67 -21.69
CA THR A 36 -27.34 5.81 -20.83
C THR A 36 -26.09 6.68 -20.58
N PRO A 37 -26.24 8.01 -20.42
CA PRO A 37 -25.09 8.90 -20.18
C PRO A 37 -24.23 8.47 -19.01
N MET A 38 -24.84 7.91 -17.97
CA MET A 38 -24.13 7.37 -16.81
C MET A 38 -23.29 6.13 -17.17
N MET A 39 -23.84 5.20 -17.96
CA MET A 39 -23.12 4.00 -18.39
C MET A 39 -21.97 4.34 -19.33
N LYS A 40 -22.13 5.35 -20.18
CA LYS A 40 -21.04 5.87 -21.00
C LYS A 40 -19.88 6.37 -20.12
N GLN A 41 -20.19 7.18 -19.09
CA GLN A 41 -19.20 7.66 -18.14
C GLN A 41 -18.47 6.50 -17.39
N PHE A 42 -19.23 5.45 -17.02
CA PHE A 42 -18.64 4.26 -16.41
C PHE A 42 -17.66 3.56 -17.35
N LEU A 43 -18.06 3.31 -18.60
CA LEU A 43 -17.22 2.62 -19.59
C LEU A 43 -15.98 3.43 -19.96
N ASP A 44 -16.09 4.75 -20.09
CA ASP A 44 -14.96 5.64 -20.38
C ASP A 44 -13.91 5.60 -19.24
N LEU A 45 -14.35 5.52 -17.97
CA LEU A 45 -13.46 5.38 -16.83
C LEU A 45 -12.92 3.95 -16.70
N LYS A 46 -13.75 2.93 -16.96
CA LYS A 46 -13.30 1.52 -16.94
C LYS A 46 -12.23 1.24 -17.99
N ALA A 47 -12.32 1.88 -19.16
CA ALA A 47 -11.31 1.74 -20.21
C ALA A 47 -9.91 2.22 -19.79
N GLN A 48 -9.80 3.11 -18.81
CA GLN A 48 -8.53 3.57 -18.27
C GLN A 48 -7.87 2.51 -17.34
N HIS A 49 -8.68 1.67 -16.68
CA HIS A 49 -8.24 0.61 -15.78
C HIS A 49 -9.04 -0.68 -16.03
N PRO A 50 -8.84 -1.33 -17.17
CA PRO A 50 -9.62 -2.50 -17.57
C PRO A 50 -9.44 -3.71 -16.65
N ASP A 51 -8.31 -3.77 -15.96
CA ASP A 51 -7.91 -4.84 -15.03
C ASP A 51 -8.42 -4.64 -13.59
N ALA A 52 -8.92 -3.45 -13.25
CA ALA A 52 -9.41 -3.13 -11.90
C ALA A 52 -10.92 -3.31 -11.78
N VAL A 53 -11.40 -3.86 -10.66
CA VAL A 53 -12.82 -3.82 -10.30
C VAL A 53 -13.21 -2.38 -9.99
N MET A 54 -14.15 -1.83 -10.74
CA MET A 54 -14.57 -0.43 -10.57
C MET A 54 -15.74 -0.33 -9.60
N LEU A 55 -15.55 0.39 -8.51
CA LEU A 55 -16.59 0.82 -7.57
C LEU A 55 -17.05 2.23 -7.96
N PHE A 56 -18.19 2.31 -8.62
CA PHE A 56 -18.71 3.54 -9.23
C PHE A 56 -19.79 4.16 -8.36
N ARG A 57 -19.56 5.37 -7.84
CA ARG A 57 -20.49 6.04 -6.93
C ARG A 57 -21.78 6.45 -7.62
N CYS A 58 -22.91 5.89 -7.16
CA CYS A 58 -24.26 6.21 -7.62
C CYS A 58 -25.12 6.58 -6.41
N GLY A 59 -25.29 7.88 -6.15
CA GLY A 59 -26.01 8.34 -4.96
C GLY A 59 -25.38 7.81 -3.68
N ASP A 60 -26.11 7.04 -2.90
CA ASP A 60 -25.66 6.48 -1.63
C ASP A 60 -24.99 5.10 -1.76
N PHE A 61 -24.76 4.62 -2.99
CA PHE A 61 -24.17 3.31 -3.25
C PHE A 61 -22.86 3.43 -4.04
N TYR A 62 -21.99 2.45 -3.86
CA TYR A 62 -21.01 2.03 -4.85
C TYR A 62 -21.60 0.88 -5.64
N GLU A 63 -21.74 1.08 -6.95
CA GLU A 63 -22.23 0.08 -7.88
C GLU A 63 -21.10 -0.38 -8.79
N THR A 64 -21.14 -1.64 -9.18
CA THR A 64 -20.23 -2.23 -10.16
C THR A 64 -21.03 -2.98 -11.20
N TYR A 65 -20.53 -3.08 -12.44
CA TYR A 65 -21.30 -3.54 -13.59
C TYR A 65 -20.57 -4.61 -14.40
N SER A 66 -21.30 -5.38 -15.21
CA SER A 66 -20.78 -6.39 -16.13
C SER A 66 -19.92 -7.44 -15.39
N THR A 67 -18.76 -7.78 -15.92
CA THR A 67 -17.83 -8.74 -15.33
C THR A 67 -17.38 -8.35 -13.93
N ASP A 68 -17.22 -7.04 -13.65
CA ASP A 68 -16.84 -6.57 -12.31
C ASP A 68 -17.93 -6.87 -11.29
N ALA A 69 -19.22 -6.80 -11.68
CA ALA A 69 -20.34 -7.13 -10.81
C ALA A 69 -20.35 -8.62 -10.42
N ILE A 70 -20.05 -9.49 -11.36
CA ILE A 70 -19.96 -10.94 -11.12
C ILE A 70 -18.84 -11.22 -10.12
N VAL A 71 -17.63 -10.70 -10.39
CA VAL A 71 -16.46 -10.88 -9.52
C VAL A 71 -16.71 -10.31 -8.12
N ALA A 72 -17.28 -9.10 -8.04
CA ALA A 72 -17.57 -8.46 -6.76
C ALA A 72 -18.66 -9.25 -5.97
N SER A 73 -19.71 -9.71 -6.64
CA SER A 73 -20.76 -10.52 -6.02
C SER A 73 -20.19 -11.79 -5.38
N GLU A 74 -19.35 -12.52 -6.09
CA GLU A 74 -18.71 -13.76 -5.60
C GLU A 74 -17.80 -13.49 -4.38
N ILE A 75 -16.93 -12.49 -4.47
CA ILE A 75 -15.95 -12.22 -3.40
C ILE A 75 -16.62 -11.60 -2.17
N LEU A 76 -17.57 -10.69 -2.37
CA LEU A 76 -18.20 -9.94 -1.28
C LEU A 76 -19.38 -10.67 -0.65
N GLY A 77 -19.96 -11.67 -1.35
CA GLY A 77 -21.20 -12.34 -0.94
C GLY A 77 -22.42 -11.41 -1.02
N ILE A 78 -22.45 -10.46 -1.98
CA ILE A 78 -23.57 -9.55 -2.21
C ILE A 78 -24.40 -10.00 -3.40
N THR A 79 -25.68 -9.57 -3.45
CA THR A 79 -26.62 -9.98 -4.49
C THR A 79 -26.22 -9.44 -5.86
N LEU A 80 -26.11 -10.34 -6.85
CA LEU A 80 -26.00 -9.97 -8.25
C LEU A 80 -27.40 -9.70 -8.81
N THR A 81 -27.60 -8.50 -9.34
CA THR A 81 -28.87 -8.04 -9.94
C THR A 81 -28.65 -7.61 -11.38
N LYS A 82 -29.71 -7.12 -12.02
CA LYS A 82 -29.65 -6.56 -13.37
C LYS A 82 -30.19 -5.14 -13.39
N ARG A 83 -29.49 -4.25 -14.07
CA ARG A 83 -29.91 -2.86 -14.29
C ARG A 83 -30.30 -2.63 -15.75
N ALA A 84 -31.36 -1.89 -15.97
CA ALA A 84 -31.76 -1.49 -17.32
C ALA A 84 -30.70 -0.53 -17.91
N ASN A 85 -30.26 -0.84 -19.15
CA ASN A 85 -29.24 -0.07 -19.87
C ASN A 85 -29.75 0.41 -21.24
N GLY A 86 -30.92 1.06 -21.25
CA GLY A 86 -31.57 1.58 -22.47
C GLY A 86 -32.17 0.49 -23.37
N LYS A 87 -33.18 0.87 -24.18
CA LYS A 87 -33.86 0.01 -25.18
C LYS A 87 -34.07 -1.48 -24.79
N GLY A 88 -34.46 -1.75 -23.54
CA GLY A 88 -34.79 -3.11 -23.10
C GLY A 88 -33.61 -4.04 -22.82
N LYS A 89 -32.37 -3.58 -22.97
CA LYS A 89 -31.15 -4.35 -22.55
C LYS A 89 -30.88 -4.17 -21.07
N THR A 90 -30.40 -5.22 -20.43
CA THR A 90 -29.97 -5.22 -19.01
C THR A 90 -28.49 -5.55 -18.91
N ILE A 91 -27.84 -5.02 -17.88
CA ILE A 91 -26.44 -5.32 -17.53
C ILE A 91 -26.40 -5.85 -16.09
N GLU A 92 -25.53 -6.81 -15.83
CA GLU A 92 -25.27 -7.31 -14.49
C GLU A 92 -24.80 -6.17 -13.61
N MET A 93 -25.30 -6.12 -12.38
CA MET A 93 -24.99 -5.10 -11.40
C MET A 93 -24.91 -5.73 -10.00
N ALA A 94 -23.91 -5.32 -9.24
CA ALA A 94 -23.85 -5.53 -7.81
C ALA A 94 -23.49 -4.21 -7.14
N GLY A 95 -23.84 -4.03 -5.86
CA GLY A 95 -23.53 -2.81 -5.16
C GLY A 95 -23.77 -2.90 -3.67
N PHE A 96 -23.20 -1.95 -2.95
CA PHE A 96 -23.33 -1.82 -1.50
C PHE A 96 -23.38 -0.34 -1.09
N PRO A 97 -23.94 0.00 0.09
CA PRO A 97 -23.98 1.37 0.57
C PRO A 97 -22.57 1.97 0.68
N HIS A 98 -22.40 3.23 0.25
CA HIS A 98 -21.07 3.85 0.20
C HIS A 98 -20.37 3.92 1.55
N HIS A 99 -21.10 4.10 2.64
CA HIS A 99 -20.56 4.13 4.00
C HIS A 99 -20.00 2.76 4.45
N ALA A 100 -20.30 1.69 3.71
CA ALA A 100 -19.77 0.35 3.97
C ALA A 100 -18.48 0.04 3.16
N LEU A 101 -17.88 1.04 2.48
CA LEU A 101 -16.65 0.87 1.69
C LEU A 101 -15.54 0.20 2.53
N ASP A 102 -15.32 0.66 3.75
CA ASP A 102 -14.30 0.11 4.65
C ASP A 102 -14.53 -1.37 5.05
N THR A 103 -15.74 -1.88 4.86
CA THR A 103 -16.07 -3.30 5.08
C THR A 103 -15.84 -4.16 3.85
N TYR A 104 -16.14 -3.63 2.66
CA TYR A 104 -16.13 -4.41 1.42
C TYR A 104 -14.83 -4.29 0.62
N LEU A 105 -14.22 -3.11 0.57
CA LEU A 105 -12.94 -2.87 -0.11
C LEU A 105 -11.83 -3.85 0.33
N PRO A 106 -11.63 -4.10 1.65
CA PRO A 106 -10.61 -5.03 2.11
C PRO A 106 -10.79 -6.45 1.59
N LYS A 107 -12.02 -6.91 1.39
CA LYS A 107 -12.28 -8.26 0.87
C LYS A 107 -11.84 -8.40 -0.58
N LEU A 108 -12.11 -7.39 -1.43
CA LEU A 108 -11.66 -7.37 -2.81
C LEU A 108 -10.12 -7.34 -2.91
N VAL A 109 -9.48 -6.45 -2.15
CA VAL A 109 -8.02 -6.29 -2.19
C VAL A 109 -7.32 -7.53 -1.65
N ARG A 110 -7.79 -8.15 -0.57
CA ARG A 110 -7.26 -9.41 -0.03
C ARG A 110 -7.47 -10.60 -0.97
N ALA A 111 -8.50 -10.57 -1.81
CA ALA A 111 -8.70 -11.52 -2.89
C ALA A 111 -7.81 -11.25 -4.11
N GLY A 112 -6.81 -10.35 -4.00
CA GLY A 112 -5.88 -10.03 -5.05
C GLY A 112 -6.47 -9.18 -6.17
N LYS A 113 -7.55 -8.42 -5.93
CA LYS A 113 -8.13 -7.53 -6.94
C LYS A 113 -7.58 -6.13 -6.79
N ARG A 114 -7.30 -5.49 -7.91
CA ARG A 114 -7.11 -4.05 -8.01
C ARG A 114 -8.49 -3.41 -8.04
N VAL A 115 -8.70 -2.35 -7.29
CA VAL A 115 -10.02 -1.72 -7.12
C VAL A 115 -9.92 -0.22 -7.44
N ALA A 116 -10.64 0.22 -8.46
CA ALA A 116 -10.74 1.63 -8.82
C ALA A 116 -11.95 2.25 -8.08
N ILE A 117 -11.70 3.15 -7.16
CA ILE A 117 -12.73 3.92 -6.47
C ILE A 117 -13.04 5.14 -7.32
N CYS A 118 -14.30 5.24 -7.74
CA CYS A 118 -14.79 6.31 -8.59
C CYS A 118 -15.86 7.11 -7.86
N ASP A 119 -15.52 8.33 -7.46
CA ASP A 119 -16.42 9.21 -6.71
C ASP A 119 -16.99 10.36 -7.55
N GLN A 120 -18.03 10.98 -7.00
CA GLN A 120 -18.63 12.19 -7.54
C GLN A 120 -17.70 13.38 -7.26
N LEU A 121 -17.29 14.09 -8.32
CA LEU A 121 -16.39 15.25 -8.22
C LEU A 121 -17.15 16.56 -8.01
N GLU A 122 -18.49 16.51 -8.05
CA GLU A 122 -19.40 17.65 -7.92
C GLU A 122 -20.51 17.30 -6.92
N ASP A 123 -21.02 18.31 -6.21
CA ASP A 123 -22.19 18.14 -5.36
C ASP A 123 -23.44 17.89 -6.24
N PRO A 124 -24.13 16.74 -6.07
CA PRO A 124 -25.37 16.46 -6.82
C PRO A 124 -26.45 17.51 -6.67
N LYS A 125 -26.47 18.25 -5.55
CA LYS A 125 -27.44 19.32 -5.27
C LYS A 125 -27.19 20.60 -6.07
N MET A 126 -25.95 20.80 -6.53
CA MET A 126 -25.52 22.01 -7.24
C MET A 126 -25.58 21.87 -8.76
N THR A 127 -25.78 20.66 -9.29
CA THR A 127 -25.84 20.43 -10.74
C THR A 127 -27.18 19.88 -11.21
N LYS A 128 -27.69 20.45 -12.32
CA LYS A 128 -28.91 19.93 -13.03
C LYS A 128 -28.53 18.90 -14.12
N LYS A 129 -27.24 18.72 -14.38
CA LYS A 129 -26.70 17.77 -15.37
C LYS A 129 -26.29 16.47 -14.71
N LEU A 130 -25.83 15.50 -15.50
CA LEU A 130 -25.20 14.29 -14.99
C LEU A 130 -23.99 14.68 -14.15
N VAL A 131 -23.97 14.27 -12.90
CA VAL A 131 -22.84 14.51 -11.96
C VAL A 131 -21.56 13.92 -12.55
N LYS A 132 -20.51 14.74 -12.62
CA LYS A 132 -19.20 14.30 -13.08
C LYS A 132 -18.56 13.39 -12.03
N ARG A 133 -18.00 12.28 -12.50
CA ARG A 133 -17.27 11.31 -11.67
C ARG A 133 -15.86 11.14 -12.18
N GLY A 134 -14.97 10.74 -11.30
CA GLY A 134 -13.58 10.42 -11.63
C GLY A 134 -13.00 9.40 -10.68
N ILE A 135 -11.95 8.74 -11.10
CA ILE A 135 -11.21 7.81 -10.26
C ILE A 135 -10.42 8.64 -9.25
N THR A 136 -10.77 8.50 -7.98
CA THR A 136 -10.14 9.20 -6.86
C THR A 136 -8.99 8.41 -6.27
N GLU A 137 -9.04 7.08 -6.37
CA GLU A 137 -8.02 6.19 -5.84
C GLU A 137 -8.05 4.84 -6.58
N LEU A 138 -6.88 4.28 -6.85
CA LEU A 138 -6.72 2.90 -7.31
C LEU A 138 -6.02 2.10 -6.22
N VAL A 139 -6.81 1.35 -5.44
CA VAL A 139 -6.30 0.51 -4.36
C VAL A 139 -5.85 -0.83 -4.91
N THR A 140 -4.62 -1.23 -4.59
CA THR A 140 -4.03 -2.49 -5.03
C THR A 140 -3.47 -3.27 -3.82
N PRO A 141 -3.16 -4.56 -3.95
CA PRO A 141 -2.58 -5.33 -2.85
C PRO A 141 -1.31 -4.71 -2.25
N GLY A 142 -0.46 -4.09 -3.10
CA GLY A 142 0.79 -3.44 -2.67
C GLY A 142 0.62 -1.98 -2.23
N VAL A 143 -0.50 -1.34 -2.56
CA VAL A 143 -0.72 0.09 -2.29
C VAL A 143 -2.01 0.27 -1.50
N SER A 144 -1.91 0.27 -0.18
CA SER A 144 -3.04 0.52 0.71
C SER A 144 -2.57 1.19 2.00
N ILE A 145 -3.36 2.16 2.48
CA ILE A 145 -3.19 2.83 3.78
C ILE A 145 -4.36 2.47 4.71
N ASN A 146 -5.35 1.73 4.21
CA ASN A 146 -6.52 1.35 4.98
C ASN A 146 -6.20 0.20 5.96
N ASP A 147 -6.33 0.45 7.27
CA ASP A 147 -6.04 -0.52 8.33
C ASP A 147 -6.83 -1.82 8.18
N ASN A 148 -8.05 -1.76 7.64
CA ASN A 148 -8.87 -2.96 7.43
C ASN A 148 -8.31 -3.88 6.32
N VAL A 149 -7.47 -3.34 5.43
CA VAL A 149 -6.73 -4.12 4.41
C VAL A 149 -5.46 -4.70 5.01
N LEU A 150 -4.77 -3.91 5.84
CA LEU A 150 -3.44 -4.20 6.35
C LEU A 150 -3.46 -5.20 7.51
N ASN A 151 -2.38 -5.98 7.63
CA ASN A 151 -2.04 -6.68 8.87
C ASN A 151 -1.18 -5.74 9.73
N TYR A 152 -1.58 -5.47 10.97
CA TYR A 152 -0.86 -4.52 11.83
C TYR A 152 0.57 -4.97 12.21
N LYS A 153 0.81 -6.30 12.27
CA LYS A 153 2.13 -6.89 12.59
C LYS A 153 3.03 -7.08 11.37
N GLU A 154 2.58 -6.76 10.17
CA GLU A 154 3.33 -6.98 8.93
C GLU A 154 3.46 -5.70 8.11
N ASN A 155 4.58 -5.59 7.38
CA ASN A 155 4.71 -4.62 6.32
C ASN A 155 3.85 -5.00 5.10
N ASN A 156 3.40 -4.00 4.37
CA ASN A 156 2.65 -4.15 3.13
C ASN A 156 3.49 -3.64 1.95
N PHE A 157 4.55 -4.39 1.60
CA PHE A 157 5.46 -3.95 0.56
C PHE A 157 4.88 -4.05 -0.84
N LEU A 158 4.98 -2.94 -1.57
CA LEU A 158 5.04 -2.88 -3.02
C LEU A 158 6.50 -3.02 -3.43
N ALA A 159 6.81 -3.89 -4.39
CA ALA A 159 8.15 -3.99 -4.94
C ALA A 159 8.19 -3.59 -6.42
N ALA A 160 9.35 -3.19 -6.90
CA ALA A 160 9.62 -3.09 -8.33
C ALA A 160 10.96 -3.76 -8.65
N VAL A 161 11.01 -4.42 -9.80
CA VAL A 161 12.20 -5.12 -10.29
C VAL A 161 12.57 -4.57 -11.67
N HIS A 162 13.83 -4.16 -11.83
CA HIS A 162 14.39 -3.77 -13.10
C HIS A 162 15.51 -4.71 -13.53
N PHE A 163 15.41 -5.20 -14.77
CA PHE A 163 16.35 -6.14 -15.36
C PHE A 163 17.45 -5.39 -16.11
N GLY A 164 18.59 -5.14 -15.47
CA GLY A 164 19.78 -4.61 -16.11
C GLY A 164 20.53 -5.68 -16.91
N LYS A 165 21.61 -5.27 -17.60
CA LYS A 165 22.43 -6.17 -18.46
C LYS A 165 23.18 -7.24 -17.65
N ALA A 166 23.72 -6.91 -16.49
CA ALA A 166 24.58 -7.77 -15.68
C ALA A 166 24.05 -7.95 -14.23
N SER A 167 23.15 -7.09 -13.80
CA SER A 167 22.58 -7.10 -12.45
C SER A 167 21.10 -6.74 -12.51
N CYS A 168 20.39 -7.05 -11.46
CA CYS A 168 18.98 -6.73 -11.28
C CYS A 168 18.85 -5.72 -10.15
N GLY A 169 18.05 -4.66 -10.37
CA GLY A 169 17.67 -3.72 -9.33
C GLY A 169 16.33 -4.09 -8.72
N VAL A 170 16.21 -3.88 -7.43
CA VAL A 170 14.95 -4.08 -6.71
C VAL A 170 14.71 -2.94 -5.72
N ALA A 171 13.47 -2.53 -5.60
CA ALA A 171 13.04 -1.60 -4.57
C ALA A 171 11.80 -2.12 -3.87
N PHE A 172 11.65 -1.75 -2.59
CA PHE A 172 10.50 -2.09 -1.75
C PHE A 172 9.99 -0.84 -1.06
N LEU A 173 8.70 -0.58 -1.15
CA LEU A 173 8.03 0.50 -0.44
C LEU A 173 6.82 0.00 0.31
N ASP A 174 6.76 0.27 1.60
CA ASP A 174 5.53 0.19 2.38
C ASP A 174 4.94 1.60 2.54
N ILE A 175 3.93 1.92 1.73
CA ILE A 175 3.28 3.23 1.77
C ILE A 175 2.60 3.52 3.11
N SER A 176 2.22 2.48 3.86
CA SER A 176 1.57 2.63 5.16
C SER A 176 2.52 3.02 6.29
N THR A 177 3.82 2.79 6.12
CA THR A 177 4.85 3.12 7.12
C THR A 177 5.86 4.15 6.62
N GLY A 178 5.91 4.39 5.30
CA GLY A 178 6.90 5.26 4.66
C GLY A 178 8.27 4.61 4.48
N GLU A 179 8.40 3.32 4.78
CA GLU A 179 9.67 2.60 4.62
C GLU A 179 9.97 2.33 3.15
N PHE A 180 11.08 2.88 2.65
CA PHE A 180 11.50 2.76 1.27
C PHE A 180 12.94 2.25 1.19
N LEU A 181 13.11 1.06 0.59
CA LEU A 181 14.37 0.32 0.53
C LEU A 181 14.73 0.02 -0.92
N THR A 182 16.04 -0.05 -1.22
CA THR A 182 16.52 -0.46 -2.55
C THR A 182 17.80 -1.28 -2.46
N ALA A 183 17.97 -2.15 -3.46
CA ALA A 183 19.17 -2.94 -3.64
C ALA A 183 19.45 -3.19 -5.12
N GLU A 184 20.68 -3.59 -5.42
CA GLU A 184 21.11 -4.04 -6.74
C GLU A 184 22.07 -5.21 -6.58
N GLY A 185 21.92 -6.24 -7.39
CA GLY A 185 22.78 -7.41 -7.35
C GLY A 185 22.41 -8.49 -8.36
N PRO A 186 23.02 -9.68 -8.27
CA PRO A 186 22.67 -10.84 -9.09
C PRO A 186 21.21 -11.28 -8.87
N PHE A 187 20.64 -12.03 -9.82
CA PHE A 187 19.25 -12.50 -9.75
C PHE A 187 18.95 -13.34 -8.49
N ASP A 188 19.90 -14.20 -8.08
CA ASP A 188 19.75 -15.02 -6.88
C ASP A 188 19.68 -14.19 -5.59
N TYR A 189 20.38 -13.06 -5.54
CA TYR A 189 20.28 -12.11 -4.43
C TYR A 189 18.90 -11.44 -4.40
N VAL A 190 18.43 -10.96 -5.55
CA VAL A 190 17.10 -10.34 -5.64
C VAL A 190 15.99 -11.36 -5.35
N ASP A 191 16.10 -12.64 -5.78
CA ASP A 191 15.16 -13.70 -5.40
C ASP A 191 15.07 -13.87 -3.87
N LYS A 192 16.22 -13.85 -3.17
CA LYS A 192 16.24 -13.91 -1.70
C LYS A 192 15.52 -12.72 -1.07
N LEU A 193 15.78 -11.50 -1.56
CA LEU A 193 15.10 -10.31 -1.05
C LEU A 193 13.59 -10.37 -1.29
N LEU A 194 13.14 -10.74 -2.49
CA LEU A 194 11.72 -10.88 -2.79
C LEU A 194 11.03 -11.91 -1.87
N ASN A 195 11.69 -13.03 -1.60
CA ASN A 195 11.14 -14.05 -0.70
C ASN A 195 11.13 -13.60 0.77
N ASN A 196 12.15 -12.87 1.23
CA ASN A 196 12.27 -12.45 2.63
C ASN A 196 11.38 -11.24 2.96
N PHE A 197 11.25 -10.26 2.04
CA PHE A 197 10.33 -9.13 2.20
C PHE A 197 8.88 -9.51 1.89
N ALA A 198 8.66 -10.56 1.08
CA ALA A 198 7.35 -11.08 0.68
C ALA A 198 6.37 -9.98 0.23
N PRO A 199 6.72 -9.18 -0.80
CA PRO A 199 5.89 -8.07 -1.25
C PRO A 199 4.51 -8.57 -1.69
N LYS A 200 3.49 -7.74 -1.44
CA LYS A 200 2.11 -8.05 -1.83
C LYS A 200 1.84 -7.80 -3.30
N GLU A 201 2.68 -7.00 -3.95
CA GLU A 201 2.61 -6.70 -5.38
C GLU A 201 4.02 -6.40 -5.90
N ILE A 202 4.33 -6.87 -7.12
CA ILE A 202 5.63 -6.63 -7.76
C ILE A 202 5.40 -6.00 -9.14
N LEU A 203 6.07 -4.89 -9.38
CA LEU A 203 6.08 -4.17 -10.65
C LEU A 203 7.30 -4.58 -11.46
N PHE A 204 7.14 -4.75 -12.76
CA PHE A 204 8.25 -4.89 -13.69
C PHE A 204 7.87 -4.42 -15.10
N GLU A 205 8.86 -4.33 -15.96
CA GLU A 205 8.74 -3.82 -17.31
C GLU A 205 7.90 -4.74 -18.21
N ARG A 206 6.99 -4.16 -18.98
CA ARG A 206 6.15 -4.89 -19.93
C ARG A 206 6.98 -5.71 -20.91
N GLY A 207 6.53 -6.94 -21.19
CA GLY A 207 7.23 -7.89 -22.03
C GLY A 207 8.36 -8.68 -21.35
N LYS A 208 8.63 -8.43 -20.06
CA LYS A 208 9.64 -9.16 -19.30
C LYS A 208 9.07 -10.30 -18.44
N ARG A 209 7.78 -10.66 -18.61
CA ARG A 209 7.11 -11.70 -17.81
C ARG A 209 7.85 -13.04 -17.81
N LEU A 210 8.25 -13.55 -18.96
CA LEU A 210 9.00 -14.82 -19.04
C LEU A 210 10.34 -14.75 -18.30
N MET A 211 11.02 -13.59 -18.35
CA MET A 211 12.27 -13.37 -17.61
C MET A 211 12.00 -13.29 -16.11
N PHE A 212 10.93 -12.63 -15.69
CA PHE A 212 10.53 -12.56 -14.29
C PHE A 212 10.20 -13.95 -13.74
N GLU A 213 9.30 -14.68 -14.38
CA GLU A 213 8.87 -16.01 -13.95
C GLU A 213 9.99 -17.05 -13.98
N GLY A 214 10.90 -16.95 -14.96
CA GLY A 214 12.07 -17.83 -15.07
C GLY A 214 13.08 -17.66 -13.93
N ASN A 215 13.22 -16.43 -13.39
CA ASN A 215 14.17 -16.17 -12.29
C ASN A 215 13.53 -16.23 -10.90
N PHE A 216 12.27 -15.78 -10.74
CA PHE A 216 11.63 -15.57 -9.43
C PHE A 216 10.40 -16.45 -9.22
N GLY A 217 9.91 -17.14 -10.27
CA GLY A 217 8.71 -17.96 -10.23
C GLY A 217 7.41 -17.18 -10.42
N SER A 218 6.29 -17.92 -10.50
CA SER A 218 4.95 -17.39 -10.83
C SER A 218 4.03 -17.14 -9.62
N LYS A 219 4.53 -17.31 -8.39
CA LYS A 219 3.72 -17.23 -7.17
C LYS A 219 3.36 -15.78 -6.73
N PHE A 220 4.08 -14.80 -7.26
CA PHE A 220 3.90 -13.40 -6.87
C PHE A 220 2.73 -12.76 -7.61
N PHE A 221 2.02 -11.89 -6.92
CA PHE A 221 1.09 -10.99 -7.59
C PHE A 221 1.89 -9.90 -8.31
N THR A 222 1.72 -9.80 -9.63
CA THR A 222 2.57 -8.95 -10.47
C THR A 222 1.77 -8.02 -11.35
N PHE A 223 2.35 -6.85 -11.64
CA PHE A 223 1.80 -5.88 -12.57
C PHE A 223 2.88 -5.34 -13.51
N GLU A 224 2.59 -5.31 -14.81
CA GLU A 224 3.52 -4.83 -15.84
C GLU A 224 3.29 -3.35 -16.11
N LEU A 225 4.38 -2.57 -16.05
CA LEU A 225 4.39 -1.16 -16.45
C LEU A 225 5.09 -0.97 -17.78
N ASP A 226 4.76 0.11 -18.47
CA ASP A 226 5.41 0.46 -19.73
C ASP A 226 6.91 0.70 -19.55
N ASP A 227 7.70 0.40 -20.58
CA ASP A 227 9.15 0.44 -20.59
C ASP A 227 9.74 1.83 -20.27
N TRP A 228 9.06 2.90 -20.66
CA TRP A 228 9.50 4.26 -20.35
C TRP A 228 9.57 4.57 -18.86
N VAL A 229 8.79 3.87 -18.03
CA VAL A 229 8.83 4.00 -16.56
C VAL A 229 10.17 3.52 -16.00
N PHE A 230 10.76 2.50 -16.63
CA PHE A 230 12.03 1.89 -16.22
C PHE A 230 13.25 2.51 -16.90
N THR A 231 13.27 3.83 -17.03
CA THR A 231 14.43 4.56 -17.54
C THR A 231 15.16 5.29 -16.42
N GLU A 232 16.50 5.38 -16.50
CA GLU A 232 17.33 6.06 -15.49
C GLU A 232 16.93 7.53 -15.33
N THR A 233 16.67 8.21 -16.45
CA THR A 233 16.29 9.63 -16.47
C THR A 233 14.97 9.86 -15.71
N THR A 234 13.91 9.15 -16.09
CA THR A 234 12.59 9.28 -15.45
C THR A 234 12.65 8.94 -13.96
N ALA A 235 13.33 7.85 -13.62
CA ALA A 235 13.47 7.40 -12.23
C ALA A 235 14.22 8.45 -11.38
N ARG A 236 15.34 8.93 -11.86
CA ARG A 236 16.17 9.92 -11.17
C ARG A 236 15.42 11.24 -10.97
N GLU A 237 14.76 11.76 -12.00
CA GLU A 237 13.95 12.97 -11.90
C GLU A 237 12.83 12.85 -10.87
N LYS A 238 12.13 11.71 -10.84
CA LYS A 238 11.08 11.43 -9.86
C LYS A 238 11.62 11.43 -8.43
N LEU A 239 12.71 10.72 -8.17
CA LEU A 239 13.33 10.63 -6.85
C LEU A 239 13.87 11.98 -6.37
N LEU A 240 14.59 12.71 -7.23
CA LEU A 240 15.13 14.04 -6.90
C LEU A 240 14.02 15.04 -6.59
N LYS A 241 12.93 15.01 -7.37
CA LYS A 241 11.75 15.84 -7.13
C LYS A 241 11.05 15.47 -5.81
N HIS A 242 10.87 14.18 -5.55
CA HIS A 242 10.19 13.70 -4.35
C HIS A 242 10.94 14.05 -3.07
N PHE A 243 12.26 13.83 -3.05
CA PHE A 243 13.10 14.12 -1.88
C PHE A 243 13.62 15.56 -1.84
N GLU A 244 13.24 16.42 -2.78
CA GLU A 244 13.65 17.83 -2.87
C GLU A 244 15.19 18.00 -2.80
N THR A 245 15.93 17.12 -3.47
CA THR A 245 17.38 17.06 -3.42
C THR A 245 18.02 17.18 -4.82
N LYS A 246 19.29 17.59 -4.86
CA LYS A 246 20.06 17.73 -6.12
C LYS A 246 20.74 16.42 -6.53
N ASN A 247 20.94 15.47 -5.63
CA ASN A 247 21.55 14.17 -5.90
C ASN A 247 21.11 13.15 -4.83
N LEU A 248 21.38 11.87 -5.07
CA LEU A 248 21.00 10.78 -4.19
C LEU A 248 22.16 10.28 -3.29
N LYS A 249 23.29 11.03 -3.25
CA LYS A 249 24.47 10.65 -2.45
C LYS A 249 24.17 10.56 -0.97
N GLY A 250 23.35 11.48 -0.43
CA GLY A 250 22.97 11.50 0.97
C GLY A 250 22.21 10.24 1.43
N PHE A 251 21.57 9.54 0.50
CA PHE A 251 20.88 8.27 0.74
C PHE A 251 21.80 7.03 0.57
N GLY A 252 23.05 7.21 0.11
CA GLY A 252 24.00 6.10 -0.11
C GLY A 252 23.67 5.22 -1.32
N VAL A 253 22.77 5.65 -2.22
CA VAL A 253 22.25 4.85 -3.34
C VAL A 253 22.72 5.31 -4.73
N GLU A 254 23.51 6.38 -4.82
CA GLU A 254 23.92 7.03 -6.07
C GLU A 254 24.53 6.07 -7.11
N HIS A 255 25.21 5.02 -6.65
CA HIS A 255 25.89 4.02 -7.49
C HIS A 255 24.97 2.84 -7.91
N LEU A 256 23.76 2.72 -7.34
CA LEU A 256 22.82 1.63 -7.61
C LEU A 256 21.91 2.00 -8.79
N LYS A 257 22.43 1.97 -10.02
CA LYS A 257 21.69 2.41 -11.21
C LYS A 257 20.36 1.67 -11.40
N ASN A 258 20.40 0.34 -11.35
CA ASN A 258 19.19 -0.47 -11.52
C ASN A 258 18.26 -0.36 -10.30
N GLY A 259 18.81 -0.20 -9.09
CA GLY A 259 18.06 0.07 -7.87
C GLY A 259 17.33 1.42 -7.93
N ILE A 260 17.97 2.47 -8.45
CA ILE A 260 17.35 3.79 -8.69
C ILE A 260 16.20 3.67 -9.68
N ILE A 261 16.38 2.93 -10.78
CA ILE A 261 15.32 2.70 -11.77
C ILE A 261 14.11 2.01 -11.13
N ALA A 262 14.33 0.94 -10.37
CA ALA A 262 13.27 0.25 -9.65
C ALA A 262 12.56 1.17 -8.64
N SER A 263 13.31 1.99 -7.89
CA SER A 263 12.75 2.95 -6.92
C SER A 263 11.90 4.02 -7.61
N GLY A 264 12.36 4.57 -8.72
CA GLY A 264 11.61 5.55 -9.52
C GLY A 264 10.33 4.97 -10.11
N ALA A 265 10.35 3.70 -10.54
CA ALA A 265 9.17 3.00 -11.04
C ALA A 265 8.07 2.89 -9.96
N ILE A 266 8.43 2.64 -8.69
CA ILE A 266 7.49 2.68 -7.58
C ILE A 266 6.83 4.06 -7.45
N LEU A 267 7.60 5.14 -7.42
CA LEU A 267 7.03 6.50 -7.29
C LEU A 267 6.16 6.87 -8.51
N GLN A 268 6.53 6.41 -9.70
CA GLN A 268 5.69 6.60 -10.89
C GLN A 268 4.37 5.82 -10.76
N TYR A 269 4.40 4.60 -10.27
CA TYR A 269 3.20 3.80 -10.04
C TYR A 269 2.27 4.43 -9.00
N LEU A 270 2.80 4.98 -7.91
CA LEU A 270 1.99 5.73 -6.94
C LEU A 270 1.27 6.92 -7.59
N THR A 271 1.92 7.62 -8.51
CA THR A 271 1.28 8.70 -9.28
C THR A 271 0.15 8.16 -10.18
N MET A 272 0.37 7.03 -10.84
CA MET A 272 -0.63 6.38 -11.70
C MET A 272 -1.83 5.85 -10.90
N THR A 273 -1.63 5.46 -9.65
CA THR A 273 -2.68 4.98 -8.73
C THR A 273 -3.32 6.10 -7.90
N GLN A 274 -3.06 7.36 -8.24
CA GLN A 274 -3.59 8.57 -7.57
C GLN A 274 -3.10 8.76 -6.12
N HIS A 275 -2.02 8.09 -5.72
CA HIS A 275 -1.37 8.32 -4.42
C HIS A 275 -0.31 9.42 -4.55
N THR A 276 -0.75 10.68 -4.48
CA THR A 276 0.12 11.84 -4.68
C THR A 276 0.59 12.49 -3.37
N GLN A 277 -0.14 12.27 -2.27
CA GLN A 277 0.19 12.80 -0.95
C GLN A 277 1.08 11.81 -0.20
N ILE A 278 2.36 11.77 -0.55
CA ILE A 278 3.34 10.81 -0.02
C ILE A 278 4.50 11.49 0.73
N GLY A 279 4.24 12.66 1.33
CA GLY A 279 5.24 13.44 2.06
C GLY A 279 5.85 12.75 3.29
N HIS A 280 5.24 11.69 3.81
CA HIS A 280 5.77 10.86 4.88
C HIS A 280 6.90 9.92 4.43
N ILE A 281 7.07 9.69 3.12
CA ILE A 281 8.20 8.93 2.58
C ILE A 281 9.40 9.88 2.47
N THR A 282 10.19 9.97 3.53
CA THR A 282 11.25 10.98 3.67
C THR A 282 12.64 10.47 3.33
N SER A 283 12.82 9.16 3.13
CA SER A 283 14.14 8.55 2.90
C SER A 283 14.05 7.35 1.98
N LEU A 284 15.18 7.05 1.32
CA LEU A 284 15.42 5.84 0.56
C LEU A 284 16.69 5.19 1.10
N ALA A 285 16.56 4.02 1.71
CA ALA A 285 17.68 3.33 2.32
C ALA A 285 18.20 2.18 1.44
N ARG A 286 19.53 2.01 1.41
CA ARG A 286 20.15 0.86 0.78
C ARG A 286 20.04 -0.36 1.67
N ILE A 287 19.67 -1.51 1.10
CA ILE A 287 19.80 -2.81 1.78
C ILE A 287 21.26 -3.25 1.70
N GLU A 288 21.94 -3.29 2.84
CA GLU A 288 23.34 -3.67 2.93
C GLU A 288 23.48 -5.19 3.09
N GLU A 289 23.78 -5.87 1.98
CA GLU A 289 23.92 -7.32 1.93
C GLU A 289 25.00 -7.84 2.91
N ASP A 290 26.08 -7.09 3.08
CA ASP A 290 27.24 -7.52 3.85
C ASP A 290 27.01 -7.56 5.36
N LYS A 291 25.96 -6.96 5.88
CA LYS A 291 25.66 -6.94 7.32
C LYS A 291 24.95 -8.19 7.83
N TYR A 292 24.37 -8.98 6.93
CA TYR A 292 23.46 -10.07 7.31
C TYR A 292 23.92 -11.44 6.82
N VAL A 293 23.54 -12.48 7.56
CA VAL A 293 23.62 -13.85 7.09
C VAL A 293 22.57 -14.04 5.99
N ARG A 294 22.99 -14.57 4.86
CA ARG A 294 22.11 -14.78 3.71
C ARG A 294 21.26 -16.04 3.93
N LEU A 295 20.00 -15.85 4.22
CA LEU A 295 19.03 -16.94 4.30
C LEU A 295 18.24 -17.01 2.98
N ASP A 296 18.26 -18.16 2.32
CA ASP A 296 17.41 -18.40 1.16
C ASP A 296 16.00 -18.89 1.56
N LYS A 297 15.10 -18.95 0.59
CA LYS A 297 13.70 -19.35 0.81
C LYS A 297 13.56 -20.77 1.37
N PHE A 298 14.47 -21.67 1.02
CA PHE A 298 14.45 -23.05 1.51
C PHE A 298 14.88 -23.11 2.97
N THR A 299 15.91 -22.39 3.34
CA THR A 299 16.37 -22.24 4.73
C THR A 299 15.31 -21.62 5.63
N VAL A 300 14.71 -20.49 5.21
CA VAL A 300 13.63 -19.82 5.96
C VAL A 300 12.45 -20.76 6.17
N ARG A 301 12.06 -21.51 5.11
CA ARG A 301 10.97 -22.48 5.17
C ARG A 301 11.32 -23.70 6.01
N SER A 302 12.51 -24.31 5.83
CA SER A 302 12.93 -25.54 6.52
C SER A 302 13.11 -25.31 8.02
N LEU A 303 13.54 -24.11 8.42
CA LEU A 303 13.63 -23.68 9.82
C LEU A 303 12.31 -23.16 10.38
N GLU A 304 11.26 -23.11 9.58
CA GLU A 304 9.93 -22.59 9.95
C GLU A 304 9.99 -21.23 10.67
N LEU A 305 10.84 -20.31 10.16
CA LEU A 305 11.10 -19.03 10.84
C LEU A 305 9.85 -18.14 10.91
N ILE A 306 9.17 -17.96 9.77
CA ILE A 306 8.03 -17.04 9.62
C ILE A 306 6.76 -17.69 9.10
N GLY A 307 6.84 -18.93 8.67
CA GLY A 307 5.73 -19.74 8.16
C GLY A 307 5.89 -21.18 8.60
N ASN A 308 4.87 -21.96 8.42
CA ASN A 308 4.79 -23.35 8.81
C ASN A 308 4.54 -24.25 7.59
N MET A 309 5.08 -25.46 7.60
CA MET A 309 4.87 -26.42 6.53
C MET A 309 3.58 -27.22 6.68
N ASN A 310 3.01 -27.28 7.88
CA ASN A 310 1.80 -28.02 8.21
C ASN A 310 0.64 -27.08 8.52
N ASP A 311 -0.55 -27.38 8.02
CA ASP A 311 -1.77 -26.65 8.38
C ASP A 311 -2.02 -26.71 9.89
N GLY A 312 -2.14 -25.54 10.54
CA GLY A 312 -2.37 -25.40 11.96
C GLY A 312 -1.13 -25.46 12.87
N GLY A 313 0.08 -25.59 12.32
CA GLY A 313 1.32 -25.51 13.10
C GLY A 313 1.74 -24.07 13.43
N SER A 314 2.75 -23.90 14.29
CA SER A 314 3.30 -22.59 14.70
C SER A 314 4.70 -22.40 14.15
N SER A 315 4.99 -21.23 13.58
CA SER A 315 6.35 -20.83 13.20
C SER A 315 7.16 -20.37 14.42
N LEU A 316 8.47 -20.28 14.27
CA LEU A 316 9.33 -19.70 15.32
C LEU A 316 8.87 -18.28 15.68
N LEU A 317 8.54 -17.44 14.69
CA LEU A 317 8.02 -16.09 14.93
C LEU A 317 6.74 -16.12 15.79
N ASN A 318 5.80 -17.02 15.53
CA ASN A 318 4.56 -17.11 16.32
C ASN A 318 4.83 -17.43 17.80
N VAL A 319 5.87 -18.22 18.07
CA VAL A 319 6.24 -18.62 19.45
C VAL A 319 6.93 -17.49 20.19
N ILE A 320 7.87 -16.78 19.55
CA ILE A 320 8.73 -15.80 20.22
C ILE A 320 8.17 -14.36 20.16
N ASP A 321 7.21 -14.05 19.26
CA ASP A 321 6.62 -12.69 19.18
C ASP A 321 5.83 -12.38 20.45
N ARG A 322 6.46 -11.61 21.33
CA ARG A 322 5.88 -10.99 22.52
C ARG A 322 5.94 -9.47 22.44
N THR A 323 6.12 -8.93 21.23
CA THR A 323 6.23 -7.49 21.03
C THR A 323 4.92 -6.78 21.42
N ILE A 324 5.06 -5.64 22.07
CA ILE A 324 3.92 -4.83 22.54
C ILE A 324 3.40 -3.95 21.40
N SER A 325 4.31 -3.34 20.62
CA SER A 325 3.94 -2.43 19.54
C SER A 325 3.95 -3.11 18.16
N PRO A 326 3.06 -2.70 17.23
CA PRO A 326 3.10 -3.17 15.84
C PRO A 326 4.44 -2.91 15.15
N MET A 327 5.08 -1.76 15.41
CA MET A 327 6.41 -1.42 14.92
C MET A 327 7.46 -2.43 15.38
N GLY A 328 7.41 -2.83 16.66
CA GLY A 328 8.29 -3.87 17.21
C GLY A 328 8.08 -5.23 16.55
N ALA A 329 6.83 -5.62 16.27
CA ALA A 329 6.52 -6.88 15.59
C ALA A 329 7.10 -6.91 14.16
N ARG A 330 6.96 -5.82 13.39
CA ARG A 330 7.56 -5.68 12.06
C ARG A 330 9.08 -5.77 12.11
N LEU A 331 9.70 -5.12 13.09
CA LEU A 331 11.15 -5.16 13.28
C LEU A 331 11.64 -6.56 13.68
N LEU A 332 10.94 -7.25 14.59
CA LEU A 332 11.29 -8.61 15.00
C LEU A 332 11.24 -9.58 13.81
N LYS A 333 10.19 -9.52 13.01
CA LYS A 333 10.07 -10.33 11.78
C LYS A 333 11.25 -10.09 10.84
N ARG A 334 11.66 -8.83 10.67
CA ARG A 334 12.81 -8.47 9.84
C ARG A 334 14.12 -9.03 10.40
N TRP A 335 14.35 -8.93 11.70
CA TRP A 335 15.55 -9.45 12.34
C TRP A 335 15.68 -10.97 12.17
N MET A 336 14.58 -11.69 12.14
CA MET A 336 14.58 -13.14 11.93
C MET A 336 15.01 -13.55 10.53
N VAL A 337 14.62 -12.81 9.49
CA VAL A 337 14.95 -13.12 8.10
C VAL A 337 16.27 -12.47 7.64
N PHE A 338 16.76 -11.48 8.39
CA PHE A 338 18.04 -10.80 8.19
C PHE A 338 18.88 -10.83 9.46
N PRO A 339 19.34 -12.01 9.92
CA PRO A 339 20.17 -12.10 11.13
C PRO A 339 21.54 -11.48 10.89
N LEU A 340 22.03 -10.76 11.88
CA LEU A 340 23.35 -10.14 11.85
C LEU A 340 24.44 -11.21 11.79
N LYS A 341 25.55 -10.96 11.06
CA LYS A 341 26.72 -11.84 11.00
C LYS A 341 27.90 -11.34 11.84
N ASP A 342 27.99 -10.04 12.05
CA ASP A 342 29.14 -9.45 12.75
C ASP A 342 28.92 -9.48 14.26
N LYS A 343 29.98 -9.87 14.99
CA LYS A 343 29.92 -10.06 16.45
C LYS A 343 29.56 -8.78 17.20
N LYS A 344 30.15 -7.65 16.83
CA LYS A 344 29.98 -6.39 17.56
C LYS A 344 28.48 -5.95 17.66
N PRO A 345 27.70 -5.81 16.57
CA PRO A 345 26.30 -5.43 16.68
C PRO A 345 25.44 -6.53 17.33
N ILE A 346 25.86 -7.81 17.31
CA ILE A 346 25.18 -8.88 18.06
C ILE A 346 25.38 -8.66 19.55
N ASP A 347 26.62 -8.43 19.99
CA ASP A 347 26.96 -8.18 21.41
C ASP A 347 26.24 -6.91 21.92
N GLU A 348 26.16 -5.84 21.12
CA GLU A 348 25.43 -4.63 21.47
C GLU A 348 23.94 -4.92 21.76
N ARG A 349 23.28 -5.75 20.95
CA ARG A 349 21.90 -6.18 21.22
C ARG A 349 21.79 -7.05 22.47
N LEU A 350 22.72 -8.00 22.64
CA LEU A 350 22.73 -8.89 23.81
C LEU A 350 22.98 -8.10 25.11
N ASN A 351 23.83 -7.09 25.09
CA ASN A 351 24.07 -6.21 26.23
C ASN A 351 22.81 -5.45 26.67
N VAL A 352 21.99 -5.01 25.70
CA VAL A 352 20.68 -4.40 26.00
C VAL A 352 19.74 -5.42 26.62
N VAL A 353 19.66 -6.65 26.09
CA VAL A 353 18.82 -7.72 26.66
C VAL A 353 19.27 -8.06 28.08
N GLU A 354 20.59 -8.17 28.32
CA GLU A 354 21.16 -8.40 29.64
C GLU A 354 20.80 -7.28 30.63
N TYR A 355 20.84 -6.02 30.19
CA TYR A 355 20.44 -4.88 31.00
C TYR A 355 18.96 -4.97 31.42
N PHE A 356 18.06 -5.27 30.49
CA PHE A 356 16.63 -5.50 30.81
C PHE A 356 16.43 -6.65 31.80
N PHE A 357 17.23 -7.72 31.68
CA PHE A 357 17.15 -8.85 32.58
C PHE A 357 17.65 -8.53 34.00
N ARG A 358 18.68 -7.70 34.11
CA ARG A 358 19.28 -7.30 35.41
C ARG A 358 18.55 -6.14 36.09
N GLN A 359 17.75 -5.37 35.35
CA GLN A 359 17.04 -4.15 35.81
C GLN A 359 15.53 -4.30 35.62
N PRO A 360 14.81 -5.05 36.51
CA PRO A 360 13.38 -5.29 36.36
C PRO A 360 12.53 -4.01 36.36
N ASP A 361 12.88 -3.02 37.22
CA ASP A 361 12.15 -1.76 37.29
C ASP A 361 12.25 -0.96 35.99
N PHE A 362 13.44 -0.97 35.36
CA PHE A 362 13.62 -0.37 34.02
C PHE A 362 12.77 -1.06 32.98
N LYS A 363 12.75 -2.41 33.00
CA LYS A 363 11.91 -3.21 32.09
C LYS A 363 10.43 -2.86 32.25
N GLU A 364 9.93 -2.85 33.49
CA GLU A 364 8.51 -2.55 33.80
C GLU A 364 8.14 -1.16 33.29
N LEU A 365 8.95 -0.13 33.58
CA LEU A 365 8.74 1.24 33.07
C LEU A 365 8.65 1.26 31.54
N ILE A 366 9.56 0.61 30.84
CA ILE A 366 9.56 0.58 29.38
C ILE A 366 8.30 -0.16 28.85
N GLU A 367 7.92 -1.29 29.44
CA GLU A 367 6.71 -2.04 29.06
C GLU A 367 5.43 -1.19 29.24
N GLU A 368 5.27 -0.52 30.36
CA GLU A 368 4.14 0.37 30.63
C GLU A 368 4.04 1.47 29.60
N GLN A 369 5.16 2.15 29.29
CA GLN A 369 5.15 3.23 28.31
C GLN A 369 4.90 2.73 26.88
N LEU A 370 5.43 1.57 26.50
CA LEU A 370 5.20 0.98 25.19
C LEU A 370 3.74 0.63 24.95
N HIS A 371 2.95 0.27 26.00
CA HIS A 371 1.51 0.06 25.87
C HIS A 371 0.73 1.33 25.48
N LEU A 372 1.26 2.50 25.79
CA LEU A 372 0.69 3.78 25.41
C LEU A 372 1.09 4.22 23.97
N ILE A 373 2.13 3.60 23.40
CA ILE A 373 2.64 3.91 22.07
C ILE A 373 1.94 3.00 21.06
N GLY A 374 1.09 3.58 20.23
CA GLY A 374 0.44 2.89 19.12
C GLY A 374 1.37 2.73 17.91
N ASP A 375 0.79 2.61 16.72
CA ASP A 375 1.52 2.52 15.45
C ASP A 375 1.81 3.91 14.88
N LEU A 376 2.88 4.54 15.35
CA LEU A 376 3.27 5.89 14.94
C LEU A 376 3.57 5.97 13.43
N GLU A 377 4.18 4.95 12.84
CA GLU A 377 4.50 4.91 11.42
C GLU A 377 3.21 5.04 10.59
N ARG A 378 2.18 4.24 10.91
CA ARG A 378 0.90 4.29 10.21
C ARG A 378 0.06 5.53 10.50
N ILE A 379 0.14 6.07 11.71
CA ILE A 379 -0.52 7.34 12.02
C ILE A 379 0.05 8.47 11.15
N ILE A 380 1.37 8.56 11.01
CA ILE A 380 2.02 9.61 10.21
C ILE A 380 1.66 9.48 8.71
N SER A 381 1.57 8.29 8.17
CA SER A 381 1.12 8.11 6.79
C SER A 381 -0.32 8.62 6.58
N LYS A 382 -1.22 8.36 7.53
CA LYS A 382 -2.60 8.88 7.50
C LYS A 382 -2.67 10.39 7.64
N VAL A 383 -1.77 10.98 8.43
CA VAL A 383 -1.63 12.46 8.51
C VAL A 383 -1.26 13.03 7.15
N ALA A 384 -0.26 12.44 6.47
CA ALA A 384 0.20 12.91 5.16
C ALA A 384 -0.91 12.90 4.10
N VAL A 385 -1.78 11.88 4.10
CA VAL A 385 -2.90 11.76 3.15
C VAL A 385 -4.21 12.41 3.65
N GLY A 386 -4.21 13.06 4.81
CA GLY A 386 -5.39 13.71 5.37
C GLY A 386 -6.51 12.77 5.83
N ARG A 387 -6.18 11.49 6.12
CA ARG A 387 -7.14 10.45 6.55
C ARG A 387 -7.06 10.11 8.03
N VAL A 388 -6.26 10.84 8.80
CA VAL A 388 -6.14 10.65 10.25
C VAL A 388 -7.44 11.07 10.95
N SER A 389 -7.92 10.23 11.87
CA SER A 389 -9.08 10.56 12.72
C SER A 389 -8.67 11.44 13.92
N PRO A 390 -9.59 12.21 14.52
CA PRO A 390 -9.31 12.97 15.72
C PRO A 390 -8.78 12.13 16.89
N ARG A 391 -9.25 10.90 17.03
CA ARG A 391 -8.76 9.96 18.07
C ARG A 391 -7.33 9.51 17.82
N GLU A 392 -6.93 9.29 16.57
CA GLU A 392 -5.54 8.96 16.22
C GLU A 392 -4.61 10.13 16.48
N VAL A 393 -5.07 11.38 16.27
CA VAL A 393 -4.29 12.58 16.64
C VAL A 393 -4.07 12.66 18.16
N VAL A 394 -5.09 12.33 18.97
CA VAL A 394 -4.94 12.23 20.43
C VAL A 394 -4.00 11.08 20.81
N GLN A 395 -4.10 9.94 20.13
CA GLN A 395 -3.18 8.81 20.34
C GLN A 395 -1.73 9.20 20.03
N LEU A 396 -1.49 9.96 18.95
CA LEU A 396 -0.16 10.53 18.66
C LEU A 396 0.35 11.37 19.83
N LYS A 397 -0.48 12.27 20.41
CA LYS A 397 -0.10 13.05 21.60
C LYS A 397 0.30 12.16 22.77
N VAL A 398 -0.52 11.13 23.08
CA VAL A 398 -0.25 10.20 24.19
C VAL A 398 1.05 9.44 23.96
N ALA A 399 1.28 8.99 22.74
CA ALA A 399 2.53 8.30 22.36
C ALA A 399 3.75 9.24 22.53
N LEU A 400 3.67 10.50 22.09
CA LEU A 400 4.75 11.47 22.26
C LEU A 400 5.02 11.78 23.74
N GLN A 401 4.00 11.78 24.59
CA GLN A 401 4.15 11.90 26.04
C GLN A 401 4.85 10.67 26.65
N ALA A 402 4.51 9.47 26.21
CA ALA A 402 5.11 8.22 26.68
C ALA A 402 6.59 8.07 26.28
N ILE A 403 7.05 8.76 25.23
CA ILE A 403 8.46 8.75 24.82
C ILE A 403 9.35 9.49 25.86
N GLU A 404 8.86 10.47 26.59
CA GLU A 404 9.66 11.25 27.53
C GLU A 404 10.25 10.42 28.67
N PRO A 405 9.47 9.63 29.44
CA PRO A 405 10.05 8.75 30.48
C PRO A 405 10.96 7.66 29.88
N ILE A 406 10.67 7.13 28.69
CA ILE A 406 11.57 6.19 27.99
C ILE A 406 12.91 6.84 27.70
N LYS A 407 12.91 8.05 27.14
CA LYS A 407 14.12 8.81 26.83
C LYS A 407 14.98 9.03 28.09
N LEU A 408 14.35 9.52 29.16
CA LEU A 408 15.05 9.78 30.42
C LEU A 408 15.66 8.52 31.01
N ALA A 409 14.91 7.42 31.07
CA ALA A 409 15.39 6.14 31.56
C ALA A 409 16.55 5.60 30.70
N CYS A 410 16.46 5.69 29.37
CA CYS A 410 17.52 5.28 28.46
C CYS A 410 18.81 6.10 28.64
N ILE A 411 18.71 7.44 28.79
CA ILE A 411 19.88 8.32 28.99
C ILE A 411 20.56 8.05 30.34
N GLN A 412 19.80 7.67 31.38
CA GLN A 412 20.32 7.36 32.71
C GLN A 412 20.84 5.94 32.87
N ALA A 413 20.59 5.07 31.89
CA ALA A 413 21.00 3.67 31.94
C ALA A 413 22.53 3.53 31.89
N ASP A 414 23.08 2.62 32.68
CA ASP A 414 24.50 2.21 32.55
C ASP A 414 24.68 1.24 31.37
N ASN A 415 24.33 1.71 30.18
CA ASN A 415 24.40 0.96 28.93
C ASN A 415 24.53 1.89 27.73
N ALA A 416 25.65 1.84 27.03
CA ALA A 416 25.96 2.74 25.93
C ALA A 416 24.95 2.66 24.75
N SER A 417 24.39 1.48 24.46
CA SER A 417 23.40 1.32 23.40
C SER A 417 22.07 1.96 23.78
N LEU A 418 21.65 1.84 25.04
CA LEU A 418 20.45 2.52 25.56
C LEU A 418 20.62 4.03 25.59
N ASN A 419 21.79 4.53 26.04
CA ASN A 419 22.09 5.96 26.02
C ASN A 419 21.99 6.52 24.60
N TRP A 420 22.58 5.83 23.61
CA TRP A 420 22.51 6.24 22.22
C TRP A 420 21.04 6.27 21.71
N ILE A 421 20.22 5.26 22.04
CA ILE A 421 18.80 5.24 21.71
C ILE A 421 18.08 6.43 22.33
N GLY A 422 18.32 6.69 23.62
CA GLY A 422 17.74 7.83 24.34
C GLY A 422 18.08 9.17 23.69
N GLU A 423 19.31 9.36 23.24
CA GLU A 423 19.76 10.58 22.54
C GLU A 423 19.01 10.78 21.20
N GLN A 424 18.73 9.71 20.46
CA GLN A 424 18.03 9.79 19.18
C GLN A 424 16.51 10.07 19.32
N LEU A 425 15.92 9.80 20.48
CA LEU A 425 14.47 10.05 20.70
C LEU A 425 14.17 11.55 20.76
N ASN A 426 13.35 12.03 19.84
CA ASN A 426 12.83 13.40 19.83
C ASN A 426 11.42 13.45 20.46
N LEU A 427 11.23 14.32 21.44
CA LEU A 427 9.95 14.45 22.15
C LEU A 427 8.87 15.20 21.34
N CYS A 428 9.22 15.82 20.23
CA CYS A 428 8.33 16.60 19.38
C CYS A 428 7.40 17.54 20.19
N VAL A 429 7.97 18.23 21.18
CA VAL A 429 7.25 19.01 22.21
C VAL A 429 6.24 19.99 21.61
N THR A 430 6.65 20.73 20.57
CA THR A 430 5.78 21.73 19.92
C THR A 430 4.50 21.10 19.35
N ILE A 431 4.61 19.94 18.69
CA ILE A 431 3.47 19.22 18.11
C ILE A 431 2.61 18.63 19.22
N ARG A 432 3.23 17.98 20.20
CA ARG A 432 2.57 17.38 21.37
C ARG A 432 1.71 18.42 22.11
N ASP A 433 2.30 19.55 22.45
CA ASP A 433 1.66 20.59 23.23
C ASP A 433 0.57 21.32 22.43
N ARG A 434 0.78 21.48 21.12
CA ARG A 434 -0.24 22.01 20.23
C ARG A 434 -1.47 21.10 20.15
N ILE A 435 -1.28 19.78 19.99
CA ILE A 435 -2.39 18.82 20.01
C ILE A 435 -3.12 18.87 21.36
N ALA A 436 -2.37 18.89 22.47
CA ALA A 436 -2.94 18.97 23.82
C ALA A 436 -3.79 20.24 24.03
N LYS A 437 -3.39 21.37 23.45
CA LYS A 437 -4.09 22.64 23.55
C LYS A 437 -5.33 22.71 22.65
N GLU A 438 -5.24 22.18 21.42
CA GLU A 438 -6.26 22.42 20.38
C GLU A 438 -7.32 21.31 20.30
N ILE A 439 -7.00 20.05 20.61
CA ILE A 439 -7.87 18.91 20.44
C ILE A 439 -8.41 18.41 21.78
N LYS A 440 -9.71 18.12 21.86
CA LYS A 440 -10.32 17.51 23.07
C LYS A 440 -9.70 16.14 23.36
N ASN A 441 -9.59 15.78 24.64
CA ASN A 441 -8.97 14.49 25.04
C ASN A 441 -9.77 13.26 24.60
N ASP A 442 -11.09 13.36 24.52
CA ASP A 442 -11.97 12.32 23.98
C ASP A 442 -12.81 12.87 22.82
N PRO A 443 -12.22 13.06 21.65
CA PRO A 443 -12.93 13.57 20.50
C PRO A 443 -13.79 12.46 19.86
N PRO A 444 -14.83 12.82 19.08
CA PRO A 444 -15.57 11.87 18.27
C PRO A 444 -14.67 11.23 17.21
N LEU A 445 -15.08 10.05 16.73
CA LEU A 445 -14.34 9.33 15.70
C LEU A 445 -14.26 10.12 14.37
N ALA A 446 -15.34 10.83 14.03
CA ALA A 446 -15.45 11.55 12.77
C ALA A 446 -15.60 13.07 13.00
N VAL A 447 -14.86 13.88 12.25
CA VAL A 447 -14.84 15.34 12.34
C VAL A 447 -16.22 15.96 12.12
N ASN A 448 -17.04 15.42 11.23
CA ASN A 448 -18.38 15.90 10.89
C ASN A 448 -19.40 15.81 12.03
N LYS A 449 -19.08 15.08 13.11
CA LYS A 449 -19.92 15.05 14.33
C LYS A 449 -19.73 16.27 15.24
N GLY A 450 -18.76 17.13 14.93
CA GLY A 450 -18.40 18.29 15.78
C GLY A 450 -17.71 17.88 17.08
N GLY A 451 -17.40 18.83 17.94
CA GLY A 451 -16.85 18.56 19.29
C GLY A 451 -15.40 18.09 19.31
N VAL A 452 -14.62 18.31 18.24
CA VAL A 452 -13.20 17.92 18.13
C VAL A 452 -12.28 18.93 18.79
N ILE A 453 -12.51 20.22 18.52
CA ILE A 453 -11.64 21.31 18.97
C ILE A 453 -11.97 21.68 20.41
N GLN A 454 -10.96 21.99 21.23
CA GLN A 454 -11.11 22.51 22.61
C GLN A 454 -11.87 23.84 22.62
N ASP A 455 -12.52 24.16 23.74
CA ASP A 455 -13.16 25.44 23.94
C ASP A 455 -12.07 26.50 24.22
N GLY A 456 -12.23 27.69 23.69
CA GLY A 456 -11.24 28.80 23.81
C GLY A 456 -10.11 28.80 22.78
N VAL A 457 -10.11 27.85 21.83
CA VAL A 457 -9.12 27.75 20.73
C VAL A 457 -9.48 28.69 19.58
N ASN A 458 -10.77 28.80 19.26
CA ASN A 458 -11.26 29.64 18.18
C ASN A 458 -12.53 30.37 18.61
N ALA A 459 -12.46 31.71 18.70
CA ALA A 459 -13.53 32.55 19.21
C ALA A 459 -14.82 32.45 18.37
N ASP A 460 -14.70 32.39 17.03
CA ASP A 460 -15.86 32.27 16.13
C ASP A 460 -16.58 30.93 16.32
N LEU A 461 -15.80 29.86 16.54
CA LEU A 461 -16.36 28.53 16.82
C LEU A 461 -17.08 28.50 18.16
N ASP A 462 -16.54 29.17 19.18
CA ASP A 462 -17.14 29.22 20.52
C ASP A 462 -18.43 30.05 20.49
N GLU A 463 -18.47 31.18 19.75
CA GLU A 463 -19.67 31.95 19.51
C GLU A 463 -20.76 31.12 18.79
N LEU A 464 -20.40 30.40 17.74
CA LEU A 464 -21.34 29.51 17.03
C LEU A 464 -21.88 28.38 17.92
N ARG A 465 -21.07 27.84 18.82
CA ARG A 465 -21.49 26.87 19.83
C ARG A 465 -22.51 27.47 20.79
N GLN A 466 -22.22 28.68 21.29
CA GLN A 466 -23.14 29.40 22.22
C GLN A 466 -24.51 29.68 21.53
N ILE A 467 -24.49 30.12 20.27
CA ILE A 467 -25.72 30.34 19.49
C ILE A 467 -26.48 29.01 19.32
N SER A 468 -25.76 27.90 19.04
CA SER A 468 -26.38 26.57 18.85
C SER A 468 -26.98 26.03 20.17
N TYR A 469 -26.42 26.36 21.33
CA TYR A 469 -26.98 25.96 22.63
C TYR A 469 -28.16 26.81 23.02
N SER A 470 -28.05 28.14 22.88
CA SER A 470 -29.12 29.08 23.22
C SER A 470 -30.32 29.04 22.25
N GLY A 471 -30.16 28.51 21.05
CA GLY A 471 -31.26 28.32 20.08
C GLY A 471 -32.06 27.03 20.28
N LYS A 472 -31.71 26.22 21.29
CA LYS A 472 -32.47 25.03 21.67
C LYS A 472 -33.39 25.22 22.88
N ASP A 473 -33.19 26.34 23.62
CA ASP A 473 -34.10 26.82 24.66
C ASP A 473 -35.14 27.77 24.07
#